data_94923688224c39d5abba947b3e0b1936
#
_entry.id   94923688224c39d5abba947b3e0b1936
#
_cell.length_a   1.000
_cell.length_b   1.000
_cell.length_c   1.000
_cell.angle_alpha   90.00
_cell.angle_beta   90.00
_cell.angle_gamma   90.00
#
_symmetry.space_group_name_H-M   'P 1'
#
loop_
_entity.id
_entity.type
_entity.pdbx_description
1 polymer ?
#
loop_
_entity_poly.entity_id
_entity_poly.type
_entity_poly.pdbx_seq_one_letter_code
_entity_poly.pdbx_strand_id
1 'polypeptide(L)'
;MKHLLRGLFIAVLFICCNFQLVLAQPMQELPVDKNVRIGKLDNGLTYYIRHNALPEKRVEFYIAQKVGSILEEPQQRGLAHFLEHMAFNGTKNFPGDETGLGIVPWCETKGIKFGTNLNAYTSVDQTVYNISNVPTENINVVDSCLLILHDWSSAIDLADKEIDKERGVIREEWRSRNSGMLRIMTDAQSTMYPDSKYSDCMPIGSIDVINNLSLIHI
;
A
#
# COMPACT_ATOMS: atom_id res chain seq x y z
N MET A 1 -57.36 -14.78 25.77
CA MET A 1 -55.91 -15.16 25.67
C MET A 1 -55.45 -15.39 24.22
N LYS A 2 -56.10 -16.19 23.40
CA LYS A 2 -55.68 -16.50 22.00
C LYS A 2 -55.66 -15.25 21.06
N HIS A 3 -56.57 -14.30 21.25
CA HIS A 3 -56.63 -13.08 20.43
C HIS A 3 -55.54 -12.06 20.84
N LEU A 4 -55.16 -12.01 22.11
CA LEU A 4 -54.08 -11.15 22.61
C LEU A 4 -52.71 -11.60 22.14
N LEU A 5 -52.47 -12.94 22.13
CA LEU A 5 -51.23 -13.51 21.58
C LEU A 5 -51.08 -13.30 20.04
N ARG A 6 -52.17 -13.39 19.31
CA ARG A 6 -52.17 -13.10 17.85
C ARG A 6 -51.86 -11.63 17.55
N GLY A 7 -52.43 -10.71 18.32
CA GLY A 7 -52.15 -9.27 18.20
C GLY A 7 -50.68 -8.94 18.50
N LEU A 8 -50.12 -9.55 19.56
CA LEU A 8 -48.72 -9.36 19.93
C LEU A 8 -47.77 -9.91 18.85
N PHE A 9 -48.06 -11.09 18.27
CA PHE A 9 -47.26 -11.71 17.21
C PHE A 9 -47.26 -10.86 15.94
N ILE A 10 -48.39 -10.30 15.52
CA ILE A 10 -48.52 -9.40 14.38
C ILE A 10 -47.74 -8.11 14.62
N ALA A 11 -47.80 -7.53 15.80
CA ALA A 11 -47.06 -6.32 16.15
C ALA A 11 -45.54 -6.53 16.15
N VAL A 12 -45.04 -7.67 16.65
CA VAL A 12 -43.62 -8.03 16.61
C VAL A 12 -43.15 -8.24 15.17
N LEU A 13 -43.95 -8.92 14.34
CA LEU A 13 -43.60 -9.11 12.90
C LEU A 13 -43.51 -7.75 12.17
N PHE A 14 -44.43 -6.82 12.48
CA PHE A 14 -44.42 -5.49 11.86
C PHE A 14 -43.22 -4.65 12.28
N ILE A 15 -42.79 -4.75 13.55
CA ILE A 15 -41.59 -4.09 14.06
C ILE A 15 -40.33 -4.70 13.40
N CYS A 16 -40.23 -6.02 13.28
CA CYS A 16 -39.10 -6.68 12.64
C CYS A 16 -38.98 -6.34 11.14
N CYS A 17 -40.11 -6.28 10.40
CA CYS A 17 -40.11 -5.90 9.00
C CYS A 17 -39.68 -4.44 8.78
N ASN A 18 -40.09 -3.52 9.65
CA ASN A 18 -39.67 -2.12 9.55
C ASN A 18 -38.20 -1.93 9.94
N PHE A 19 -37.67 -2.74 10.85
CA PHE A 19 -36.25 -2.70 11.22
C PHE A 19 -35.35 -3.16 10.08
N GLN A 20 -35.77 -4.17 9.30
CA GLN A 20 -35.03 -4.62 8.11
C GLN A 20 -35.05 -3.57 6.97
N LEU A 21 -36.15 -2.83 6.82
CA LEU A 21 -36.25 -1.75 5.81
C LEU A 21 -35.31 -0.58 6.13
N VAL A 22 -35.06 -0.29 7.39
CA VAL A 22 -34.11 0.75 7.81
C VAL A 22 -32.67 0.33 7.57
N LEU A 23 -32.34 -0.97 7.68
CA LEU A 23 -30.98 -1.49 7.42
C LEU A 23 -30.65 -1.63 5.93
N ALA A 24 -31.68 -1.62 5.07
CA ALA A 24 -31.54 -1.79 3.63
C ALA A 24 -31.52 -0.47 2.84
N GLN A 25 -31.36 0.67 3.50
CA GLN A 25 -31.18 1.92 2.75
C GLN A 25 -29.82 1.90 2.04
N PRO A 26 -29.78 2.03 0.70
CA PRO A 26 -28.51 2.13 0.01
C PRO A 26 -27.75 3.35 0.55
N MET A 27 -26.50 3.14 0.94
CA MET A 27 -25.62 4.24 1.30
C MET A 27 -25.55 5.20 0.11
N GLN A 28 -25.87 6.46 0.34
CA GLN A 28 -25.72 7.47 -0.69
C GLN A 28 -24.24 7.61 -1.02
N GLU A 29 -23.91 7.44 -2.29
CA GLU A 29 -22.53 7.67 -2.75
C GLU A 29 -22.10 9.11 -2.43
N LEU A 30 -20.91 9.26 -1.84
CA LEU A 30 -20.36 10.57 -1.60
C LEU A 30 -20.03 11.26 -2.93
N PRO A 31 -20.35 12.54 -3.09
CA PRO A 31 -20.02 13.27 -4.31
C PRO A 31 -18.51 13.35 -4.48
N VAL A 32 -18.04 13.10 -5.69
CA VAL A 32 -16.62 13.30 -6.05
C VAL A 32 -16.29 14.79 -6.00
N ASP A 33 -15.12 15.15 -5.43
CA ASP A 33 -14.64 16.54 -5.46
C ASP A 33 -14.50 17.01 -6.91
N LYS A 34 -15.20 18.08 -7.27
CA LYS A 34 -15.21 18.66 -8.63
C LYS A 34 -13.85 19.20 -9.08
N ASN A 35 -12.94 19.43 -8.13
CA ASN A 35 -11.58 19.89 -8.41
C ASN A 35 -10.61 18.73 -8.71
N VAL A 36 -11.05 17.48 -8.61
CA VAL A 36 -10.25 16.32 -8.96
C VAL A 36 -10.51 15.91 -10.39
N ARG A 37 -9.47 15.95 -11.22
CA ARG A 37 -9.50 15.34 -12.55
C ARG A 37 -9.19 13.84 -12.41
N ILE A 38 -10.12 13.02 -12.83
CA ILE A 38 -9.98 11.55 -12.84
C ILE A 38 -9.90 11.09 -14.29
N GLY A 39 -8.98 10.19 -14.59
CA GLY A 39 -8.88 9.56 -15.89
C GLY A 39 -8.28 8.17 -15.80
N LYS A 40 -8.28 7.47 -16.94
CA LYS A 40 -7.75 6.13 -17.06
C LYS A 40 -6.85 6.05 -18.29
N LEU A 41 -5.67 5.46 -18.14
CA LEU A 41 -4.76 5.19 -19.24
C LEU A 41 -5.17 3.90 -19.97
N ASP A 42 -4.66 3.70 -21.19
CA ASP A 42 -4.98 2.52 -22.02
C ASP A 42 -4.58 1.19 -21.35
N ASN A 43 -3.55 1.19 -20.52
CA ASN A 43 -3.12 0.05 -19.73
C ASN A 43 -4.00 -0.22 -18.49
N GLY A 44 -5.04 0.57 -18.26
CA GLY A 44 -5.97 0.41 -17.15
C GLY A 44 -5.63 1.19 -15.88
N LEU A 45 -4.46 1.84 -15.80
CA LEU A 45 -4.09 2.66 -14.65
C LEU A 45 -5.03 3.86 -14.53
N THR A 46 -5.61 4.05 -13.35
CA THR A 46 -6.44 5.21 -13.03
C THR A 46 -5.60 6.30 -12.39
N TYR A 47 -5.73 7.52 -12.87
CA TYR A 47 -5.02 8.66 -12.30
C TYR A 47 -5.98 9.71 -11.73
N TYR A 48 -5.51 10.41 -10.70
CA TYR A 48 -6.19 11.49 -10.03
C TYR A 48 -5.27 12.72 -10.00
N ILE A 49 -5.74 13.85 -10.51
CA ILE A 49 -4.98 15.09 -10.48
C ILE A 49 -5.84 16.16 -9.79
N ARG A 50 -5.29 16.77 -8.75
CA ARG A 50 -5.93 17.85 -8.02
C ARG A 50 -5.00 19.05 -7.92
N HIS A 51 -5.47 20.21 -8.32
CA HIS A 51 -4.77 21.47 -8.08
C HIS A 51 -4.97 21.92 -6.63
N ASN A 52 -3.87 22.24 -5.94
CA ASN A 52 -3.85 22.83 -4.62
C ASN A 52 -3.06 24.14 -4.66
N ALA A 53 -3.56 25.18 -3.98
CA ALA A 53 -2.89 26.48 -3.91
C ALA A 53 -1.73 26.49 -2.90
N LEU A 54 -1.75 25.62 -1.91
CA LEU A 54 -0.77 25.56 -0.82
C LEU A 54 -0.27 24.12 -0.60
N PRO A 55 1.02 23.94 -0.30
CA PRO A 55 2.08 24.96 -0.36
C PRO A 55 2.34 25.40 -1.80
N GLU A 56 2.70 26.69 -1.97
CA GLU A 56 2.98 27.23 -3.31
C GLU A 56 4.18 26.55 -3.95
N LYS A 57 4.13 26.37 -5.28
CA LYS A 57 5.22 25.82 -6.09
C LYS A 57 5.71 24.44 -5.62
N ARG A 58 4.80 23.63 -5.13
CA ARG A 58 5.07 22.25 -4.69
C ARG A 58 4.07 21.29 -5.31
N VAL A 59 4.53 20.05 -5.55
CA VAL A 59 3.69 18.95 -6.00
C VAL A 59 3.97 17.71 -5.18
N GLU A 60 2.92 16.91 -5.03
CA GLU A 60 2.91 15.62 -4.36
C GLU A 60 2.62 14.54 -5.39
N PHE A 61 3.39 13.45 -5.35
CA PHE A 61 3.20 12.29 -6.21
C PHE A 61 2.93 11.05 -5.37
N TYR A 62 1.95 10.28 -5.79
CA TYR A 62 1.61 9.00 -5.17
C TYR A 62 1.37 7.97 -6.26
N ILE A 63 1.86 6.73 -6.04
CA ILE A 63 1.38 5.56 -6.74
C ILE A 63 0.92 4.53 -5.71
N ALA A 64 -0.34 4.09 -5.82
CA ALA A 64 -0.93 3.08 -4.97
C ALA A 64 -1.21 1.83 -5.81
N GLN A 65 -0.60 0.73 -5.41
CA GLN A 65 -0.81 -0.58 -6.01
C GLN A 65 -1.70 -1.41 -5.09
N LYS A 66 -2.72 -2.08 -5.64
CA LYS A 66 -3.58 -3.02 -4.91
C LYS A 66 -2.87 -4.36 -4.73
N VAL A 67 -1.66 -4.29 -4.19
CA VAL A 67 -0.79 -5.42 -3.88
C VAL A 67 -0.31 -5.26 -2.46
N GLY A 68 -0.61 -6.22 -1.61
CA GLY A 68 -0.22 -6.25 -0.21
C GLY A 68 -0.14 -7.68 0.28
N SER A 69 0.16 -7.86 1.56
CA SER A 69 0.45 -9.16 2.15
C SER A 69 -0.71 -10.17 2.09
N ILE A 70 -1.95 -9.71 1.89
CA ILE A 70 -3.12 -10.61 1.74
C ILE A 70 -3.08 -11.44 0.46
N LEU A 71 -2.35 -10.99 -0.56
CA LEU A 71 -2.21 -11.72 -1.82
C LEU A 71 -1.15 -12.81 -1.75
N GLU A 72 -0.31 -12.78 -0.73
CA GLU A 72 0.80 -13.71 -0.56
C GLU A 72 0.32 -15.10 -0.17
N GLU A 73 0.88 -16.11 -0.81
CA GLU A 73 0.78 -17.49 -0.34
C GLU A 73 1.74 -17.74 0.85
N PRO A 74 1.57 -18.82 1.64
CA PRO A 74 2.39 -19.03 2.83
C PRO A 74 3.91 -19.01 2.59
N GLN A 75 4.35 -19.47 1.42
CA GLN A 75 5.76 -19.46 1.01
C GLN A 75 6.26 -18.12 0.46
N GLN A 76 5.37 -17.13 0.36
CA GLN A 76 5.65 -15.78 -0.15
C GLN A 76 5.54 -14.71 0.94
N ARG A 77 5.35 -15.09 2.19
CA ARG A 77 5.11 -14.18 3.32
C ARG A 77 6.23 -13.15 3.49
N GLY A 78 5.90 -11.88 3.25
CA GLY A 78 6.83 -10.74 3.30
C GLY A 78 7.33 -10.27 1.95
N LEU A 79 6.89 -10.89 0.85
CA LEU A 79 7.36 -10.57 -0.50
C LEU A 79 6.93 -9.16 -0.94
N ALA A 80 5.69 -8.75 -0.64
CA ALA A 80 5.20 -7.42 -0.99
C ALA A 80 6.03 -6.31 -0.31
N HIS A 81 6.36 -6.51 0.96
CA HIS A 81 7.22 -5.60 1.72
C HIS A 81 8.67 -5.64 1.22
N PHE A 82 9.18 -6.82 0.87
CA PHE A 82 10.51 -6.95 0.30
C PHE A 82 10.63 -6.19 -1.03
N LEU A 83 9.61 -6.29 -1.90
CA LEU A 83 9.57 -5.57 -3.16
C LEU A 83 9.48 -4.05 -2.96
N GLU A 84 8.79 -3.60 -1.91
CA GLU A 84 8.78 -2.18 -1.52
C GLU A 84 10.20 -1.66 -1.27
N HIS A 85 11.02 -2.38 -0.51
CA HIS A 85 12.41 -2.05 -0.25
C HIS A 85 13.24 -2.03 -1.54
N MET A 86 13.09 -3.04 -2.38
CA MET A 86 13.80 -3.12 -3.67
C MET A 86 13.53 -1.93 -4.58
N ALA A 87 12.36 -1.32 -4.49
CA ALA A 87 11.98 -0.16 -5.28
C ALA A 87 12.89 1.07 -5.08
N PHE A 88 13.66 1.12 -3.99
CA PHE A 88 14.60 2.20 -3.71
C PHE A 88 16.05 1.88 -4.08
N ASN A 89 16.36 0.60 -4.33
CA ASN A 89 17.72 0.16 -4.61
C ASN A 89 18.13 0.40 -6.07
N GLY A 90 17.22 0.20 -7.01
CA GLY A 90 17.46 0.48 -8.42
C GLY A 90 16.22 0.27 -9.28
N THR A 91 16.16 1.01 -10.37
CA THR A 91 15.15 0.85 -11.42
C THR A 91 15.76 1.07 -12.78
N LYS A 92 15.01 0.73 -13.83
CA LYS A 92 15.49 0.85 -15.22
C LYS A 92 16.07 2.22 -15.57
N ASN A 93 15.45 3.32 -15.12
CA ASN A 93 15.89 4.67 -15.43
C ASN A 93 16.73 5.31 -14.30
N PHE A 94 16.76 4.68 -13.13
CA PHE A 94 17.56 5.09 -11.97
C PHE A 94 18.26 3.85 -11.38
N PRO A 95 19.30 3.33 -12.07
CA PRO A 95 19.86 2.02 -11.76
C PRO A 95 20.59 1.93 -10.42
N GLY A 96 21.14 3.04 -9.90
CA GLY A 96 21.77 3.06 -8.58
C GLY A 96 23.13 2.34 -8.51
N ASP A 97 23.72 2.06 -9.65
CA ASP A 97 25.00 1.39 -9.81
C ASP A 97 26.04 2.28 -10.51
N GLU A 98 27.09 1.69 -11.09
CA GLU A 98 28.14 2.39 -11.85
C GLU A 98 27.61 3.13 -13.08
N THR A 99 26.43 2.78 -13.57
CA THR A 99 25.82 3.34 -14.78
C THR A 99 24.99 4.60 -14.53
N GLY A 100 24.55 4.85 -13.30
CA GLY A 100 23.77 6.03 -12.97
C GLY A 100 23.36 6.15 -11.51
N LEU A 101 22.80 7.33 -11.18
CA LEU A 101 22.27 7.60 -9.86
C LEU A 101 20.96 6.83 -9.62
N GLY A 102 20.85 6.16 -8.47
CA GLY A 102 19.61 5.61 -7.99
C GLY A 102 18.60 6.70 -7.58
N ILE A 103 17.38 6.27 -7.32
CA ILE A 103 16.26 7.16 -6.95
C ILE A 103 16.60 8.02 -5.74
N VAL A 104 17.12 7.41 -4.67
CA VAL A 104 17.40 8.11 -3.40
C VAL A 104 18.45 9.20 -3.60
N PRO A 105 19.66 8.92 -4.12
CA PRO A 105 20.66 9.96 -4.36
C PRO A 105 20.18 11.02 -5.35
N TRP A 106 19.44 10.64 -6.39
CA TRP A 106 18.88 11.60 -7.32
C TRP A 106 17.90 12.56 -6.63
N CYS A 107 16.96 12.06 -5.85
CA CYS A 107 16.00 12.85 -5.09
C CYS A 107 16.70 13.82 -4.14
N GLU A 108 17.74 13.39 -3.44
CA GLU A 108 18.52 14.22 -2.51
C GLU A 108 19.18 15.41 -3.23
N THR A 109 19.68 15.22 -4.46
CA THR A 109 20.21 16.33 -5.28
C THR A 109 19.15 17.39 -5.61
N LYS A 110 17.86 17.07 -5.50
CA LYS A 110 16.72 17.97 -5.71
C LYS A 110 16.10 18.49 -4.42
N GLY A 111 16.72 18.20 -3.27
CA GLY A 111 16.22 18.59 -1.95
C GLY A 111 15.06 17.73 -1.44
N ILE A 112 14.79 16.60 -2.08
CA ILE A 112 13.77 15.62 -1.71
C ILE A 112 14.44 14.58 -0.82
N LYS A 113 14.16 14.62 0.49
CA LYS A 113 14.86 13.81 1.50
C LYS A 113 14.21 12.45 1.67
N PHE A 114 15.01 11.38 1.66
CA PHE A 114 14.55 10.03 1.98
C PHE A 114 14.02 9.96 3.42
N GLY A 115 12.95 9.19 3.63
CA GLY A 115 12.27 9.05 4.94
C GLY A 115 11.38 10.24 5.33
N THR A 116 11.55 11.41 4.68
CA THR A 116 10.72 12.60 4.93
C THR A 116 9.82 12.94 3.75
N ASN A 117 10.41 13.05 2.57
CA ASN A 117 9.70 13.43 1.35
C ASN A 117 9.55 12.27 0.36
N LEU A 118 10.52 11.38 0.33
CA LEU A 118 10.53 10.14 -0.44
C LEU A 118 10.28 8.99 0.52
N ASN A 119 9.19 8.25 0.36
CA ASN A 119 8.78 7.20 1.28
C ASN A 119 7.89 6.16 0.61
N ALA A 120 7.68 5.04 1.29
CA ALA A 120 6.70 4.03 0.91
C ALA A 120 6.16 3.32 2.15
N TYR A 121 5.10 2.56 1.98
CA TYR A 121 4.63 1.61 2.97
C TYR A 121 3.87 0.46 2.31
N THR A 122 3.99 -0.71 2.91
CA THR A 122 3.19 -1.90 2.56
C THR A 122 2.19 -2.20 3.66
N SER A 123 0.94 -2.35 3.29
CA SER A 123 -0.15 -2.80 4.16
C SER A 123 -0.65 -4.19 3.75
N VAL A 124 -1.75 -4.61 4.36
CA VAL A 124 -2.38 -5.88 4.06
C VAL A 124 -2.90 -5.94 2.62
N ASP A 125 -3.43 -4.85 2.10
CA ASP A 125 -4.16 -4.79 0.82
C ASP A 125 -3.53 -3.88 -0.24
N GLN A 126 -2.51 -3.11 0.12
CA GLN A 126 -1.88 -2.16 -0.80
C GLN A 126 -0.43 -1.87 -0.45
N THR A 127 0.33 -1.46 -1.47
CA THR A 127 1.64 -0.83 -1.34
C THR A 127 1.57 0.56 -1.97
N VAL A 128 2.02 1.56 -1.23
CA VAL A 128 1.98 2.96 -1.66
C VAL A 128 3.38 3.55 -1.61
N TYR A 129 3.78 4.21 -2.69
CA TYR A 129 5.01 5.00 -2.77
C TYR A 129 4.64 6.46 -2.94
N ASN A 130 5.42 7.36 -2.35
CA ASN A 130 5.19 8.79 -2.49
C ASN A 130 6.48 9.60 -2.59
N ILE A 131 6.37 10.70 -3.35
CA ILE A 131 7.38 11.74 -3.44
C ILE A 131 6.68 13.05 -3.11
N SER A 132 7.00 13.65 -1.99
CA SER A 132 6.31 14.82 -1.45
C SER A 132 7.17 16.09 -1.50
N ASN A 133 6.50 17.24 -1.44
CA ASN A 133 7.13 18.55 -1.38
C ASN A 133 8.11 18.83 -2.54
N VAL A 134 7.83 18.29 -3.73
CA VAL A 134 8.67 18.43 -4.93
C VAL A 134 8.58 19.85 -5.48
N PRO A 135 9.71 20.56 -5.71
CA PRO A 135 9.69 21.91 -6.30
C PRO A 135 9.25 21.87 -7.77
N THR A 136 8.38 22.81 -8.16
CA THR A 136 7.81 22.90 -9.50
C THR A 136 8.46 23.95 -10.41
N GLU A 137 9.45 24.68 -9.92
CA GLU A 137 10.16 25.68 -10.72
C GLU A 137 10.92 25.06 -11.91
N ASN A 138 11.35 23.81 -11.78
CA ASN A 138 12.00 23.08 -12.87
C ASN A 138 11.13 21.91 -13.31
N ILE A 139 10.52 22.02 -14.48
CA ILE A 139 9.64 21.00 -15.04
C ILE A 139 10.34 19.63 -15.20
N ASN A 140 11.64 19.61 -15.46
CA ASN A 140 12.39 18.36 -15.61
C ASN A 140 12.41 17.56 -14.30
N VAL A 141 12.33 18.22 -13.14
CA VAL A 141 12.23 17.51 -11.84
C VAL A 141 10.87 16.86 -11.73
N VAL A 142 9.81 17.55 -12.15
CA VAL A 142 8.43 17.00 -12.16
C VAL A 142 8.34 15.79 -13.09
N ASP A 143 8.89 15.90 -14.31
CA ASP A 143 8.90 14.83 -15.30
C ASP A 143 9.70 13.60 -14.79
N SER A 144 10.84 13.85 -14.14
CA SER A 144 11.62 12.77 -13.53
C SER A 144 10.88 12.07 -12.39
N CYS A 145 10.12 12.79 -11.57
CA CYS A 145 9.27 12.18 -10.55
C CYS A 145 8.16 11.31 -11.17
N LEU A 146 7.56 11.73 -12.28
CA LEU A 146 6.62 10.89 -13.03
C LEU A 146 7.30 9.65 -13.60
N LEU A 147 8.54 9.77 -14.07
CA LEU A 147 9.33 8.62 -14.53
C LEU A 147 9.66 7.65 -13.39
N ILE A 148 9.93 8.16 -12.18
CA ILE A 148 10.11 7.31 -11.00
C ILE A 148 8.81 6.54 -10.71
N LEU A 149 7.64 7.18 -10.75
CA LEU A 149 6.36 6.49 -10.56
C LEU A 149 6.14 5.40 -11.64
N HIS A 150 6.50 5.70 -12.89
CA HIS A 150 6.45 4.72 -13.98
C HIS A 150 7.35 3.51 -13.66
N ASP A 151 8.58 3.74 -13.24
CA ASP A 151 9.52 2.66 -12.92
C ASP A 151 9.04 1.82 -11.73
N TRP A 152 8.50 2.44 -10.69
CA TRP A 152 7.89 1.72 -9.57
C TRP A 152 6.68 0.87 -9.96
N SER A 153 6.02 1.21 -11.07
CA SER A 153 4.89 0.41 -11.54
C SER A 153 5.29 -0.90 -12.24
N SER A 154 6.49 -0.96 -12.85
CA SER A 154 6.81 -2.08 -13.74
C SER A 154 8.28 -2.25 -14.11
N ALA A 155 9.20 -1.50 -13.52
CA ALA A 155 10.60 -1.45 -13.94
C ALA A 155 11.60 -1.40 -12.76
N ILE A 156 11.22 -1.98 -11.62
CA ILE A 156 12.13 -2.18 -10.48
C ILE A 156 13.22 -3.17 -10.89
N ASP A 157 14.46 -2.85 -10.56
CA ASP A 157 15.58 -3.77 -10.76
C ASP A 157 15.68 -4.75 -9.60
N LEU A 158 15.76 -6.03 -9.92
CA LEU A 158 15.80 -7.12 -8.95
C LEU A 158 17.17 -7.85 -9.02
N ALA A 159 18.25 -7.08 -9.01
CA ALA A 159 19.60 -7.63 -9.03
C ALA A 159 19.87 -8.52 -7.79
N ASP A 160 20.38 -9.72 -8.00
CA ASP A 160 20.68 -10.70 -6.92
C ASP A 160 21.47 -10.09 -5.78
N LYS A 161 22.48 -9.29 -6.09
CA LYS A 161 23.34 -8.63 -5.11
C LYS A 161 22.54 -7.68 -4.19
N GLU A 162 21.58 -6.94 -4.75
CA GLU A 162 20.76 -6.00 -3.98
C GLU A 162 19.69 -6.75 -3.17
N ILE A 163 19.16 -7.86 -3.71
CA ILE A 163 18.25 -8.75 -2.95
C ILE A 163 18.97 -9.32 -1.72
N ASP A 164 20.21 -9.79 -1.85
CA ASP A 164 20.95 -10.34 -0.71
C ASP A 164 21.29 -9.28 0.35
N LYS A 165 21.62 -8.08 -0.09
CA LYS A 165 21.86 -6.94 0.80
C LYS A 165 20.58 -6.55 1.55
N GLU A 166 19.46 -6.41 0.83
CA GLU A 166 18.19 -5.98 1.39
C GLU A 166 17.60 -7.02 2.34
N ARG A 167 17.85 -8.29 2.10
CA ARG A 167 17.53 -9.39 3.03
C ARG A 167 18.09 -9.13 4.43
N GLY A 168 19.32 -8.62 4.52
CA GLY A 168 19.93 -8.24 5.78
C GLY A 168 19.18 -7.11 6.50
N VAL A 169 18.76 -6.10 5.75
CA VAL A 169 18.01 -4.93 6.26
C VAL A 169 16.65 -5.38 6.81
N ILE A 170 15.89 -6.14 6.02
CA ILE A 170 14.55 -6.62 6.41
C ILE A 170 14.61 -7.57 7.62
N ARG A 171 15.66 -8.40 7.71
CA ARG A 171 15.88 -9.25 8.91
C ARG A 171 16.07 -8.43 10.17
N GLU A 172 16.84 -7.34 10.09
CA GLU A 172 17.03 -6.45 11.24
C GLU A 172 15.75 -5.69 11.58
N GLU A 173 14.98 -5.28 10.58
CA GLU A 173 13.66 -4.69 10.78
C GLU A 173 12.70 -5.68 11.45
N TRP A 174 12.63 -6.90 10.95
CA TRP A 174 11.83 -7.97 11.57
C TRP A 174 12.23 -8.17 13.02
N ARG A 175 13.54 -8.25 13.29
CA ARG A 175 14.05 -8.43 14.66
C ARG A 175 13.68 -7.27 15.58
N SER A 176 13.78 -6.04 15.10
CA SER A 176 13.47 -4.84 15.88
C SER A 176 11.97 -4.70 16.18
N ARG A 177 11.13 -5.13 15.24
CA ARG A 177 9.67 -5.10 15.39
C ARG A 177 9.11 -6.28 16.18
N ASN A 178 9.84 -7.39 16.31
CA ASN A 178 9.39 -8.62 17.01
C ASN A 178 9.31 -8.42 18.52
N SER A 179 8.39 -7.58 18.95
CA SER A 179 8.09 -7.28 20.35
C SER A 179 7.02 -8.21 20.91
N GLY A 180 6.88 -8.24 22.27
CA GLY A 180 5.80 -8.95 22.93
C GLY A 180 4.42 -8.47 22.44
N MET A 181 4.26 -7.16 22.17
CA MET A 181 3.02 -6.61 21.66
C MET A 181 2.71 -7.13 20.25
N LEU A 182 3.69 -7.18 19.35
CA LEU A 182 3.47 -7.71 18.00
C LEU A 182 3.02 -9.17 18.05
N ARG A 183 3.65 -10.00 18.89
CA ARG A 183 3.23 -11.41 19.06
C ARG A 183 1.79 -11.53 19.53
N ILE A 184 1.39 -10.74 20.55
CA ILE A 184 0.00 -10.70 21.03
C ILE A 184 -0.96 -10.28 19.92
N MET A 185 -0.61 -9.26 19.13
CA MET A 185 -1.44 -8.81 18.00
C MET A 185 -1.59 -9.90 16.94
N THR A 186 -0.51 -10.59 16.59
CA THR A 186 -0.54 -11.68 15.61
C THR A 186 -1.41 -12.84 16.10
N ASP A 187 -1.26 -13.25 17.36
CA ASP A 187 -2.09 -14.31 17.96
C ASP A 187 -3.58 -13.91 18.04
N ALA A 188 -3.85 -12.64 18.41
CA ALA A 188 -5.21 -12.11 18.44
C ALA A 188 -5.84 -12.08 17.04
N GLN A 189 -5.05 -11.76 16.00
CA GLN A 189 -5.52 -11.69 14.63
C GLN A 189 -6.08 -13.02 14.13
N SER A 190 -5.42 -14.13 14.44
CA SER A 190 -5.90 -15.47 14.11
C SER A 190 -7.24 -15.81 14.78
N THR A 191 -7.47 -15.28 15.99
CA THR A 191 -8.72 -15.45 16.73
C THR A 191 -9.82 -14.52 16.22
N MET A 192 -9.48 -13.29 15.85
CA MET A 192 -10.45 -12.30 15.34
C MET A 192 -10.93 -12.59 13.93
N TYR A 193 -10.08 -13.20 13.10
CA TYR A 193 -10.37 -13.47 11.69
C TYR A 193 -10.17 -14.95 11.33
N PRO A 194 -10.89 -15.90 12.02
CA PRO A 194 -10.76 -17.32 11.75
C PRO A 194 -11.18 -17.60 10.29
N ASP A 195 -10.52 -18.56 9.67
CA ASP A 195 -10.79 -19.02 8.30
C ASP A 195 -10.64 -17.92 7.21
N SER A 196 -9.93 -16.85 7.51
CA SER A 196 -9.63 -15.75 6.60
C SER A 196 -8.13 -15.60 6.37
N LYS A 197 -7.72 -15.14 5.18
CA LYS A 197 -6.32 -14.74 4.92
C LYS A 197 -5.83 -13.63 5.87
N TYR A 198 -6.74 -12.82 6.42
CA TYR A 198 -6.39 -11.82 7.44
C TYR A 198 -5.85 -12.42 8.74
N SER A 199 -6.10 -13.70 8.99
CA SER A 199 -5.60 -14.39 10.21
C SER A 199 -4.08 -14.49 10.27
N ASP A 200 -3.40 -14.48 9.11
CA ASP A 200 -1.95 -14.65 9.01
C ASP A 200 -1.40 -13.93 7.76
N CYS A 201 -1.48 -12.61 7.72
CA CYS A 201 -1.01 -11.80 6.58
C CYS A 201 -0.28 -10.51 7.03
N MET A 202 0.52 -10.60 8.09
CA MET A 202 1.32 -9.44 8.54
C MET A 202 2.33 -9.05 7.46
N PRO A 203 2.39 -7.77 7.05
CA PRO A 203 3.28 -7.32 5.96
C PRO A 203 4.77 -7.58 6.21
N ILE A 204 5.20 -7.57 7.49
CA ILE A 204 6.59 -7.87 7.84
C ILE A 204 7.00 -9.30 7.45
N GLY A 205 6.04 -10.18 7.23
CA GLY A 205 6.24 -11.52 6.73
C GLY A 205 6.86 -12.52 7.71
N SER A 206 7.31 -13.64 7.15
CA SER A 206 7.96 -14.74 7.87
C SER A 206 9.47 -14.67 7.72
N ILE A 207 10.20 -14.77 8.83
CA ILE A 207 11.66 -14.76 8.81
C ILE A 207 12.25 -15.94 8.01
N ASP A 208 11.57 -17.10 8.05
CA ASP A 208 12.02 -18.28 7.32
C ASP A 208 11.87 -18.07 5.80
N VAL A 209 10.78 -17.44 5.36
CA VAL A 209 10.58 -17.10 3.95
C VAL A 209 11.60 -16.03 3.52
N ILE A 210 11.76 -14.95 4.28
CA ILE A 210 12.72 -13.87 3.98
C ILE A 210 14.15 -14.42 3.84
N ASN A 211 14.55 -15.34 4.70
CA ASN A 211 15.89 -15.96 4.63
C ASN A 211 16.13 -16.78 3.34
N ASN A 212 15.07 -17.34 2.78
CA ASN A 212 15.13 -18.25 1.62
C ASN A 212 14.57 -17.63 0.33
N LEU A 213 14.18 -16.34 0.35
CA LEU A 213 13.72 -15.63 -0.85
C LEU A 213 14.79 -15.69 -1.95
N SER A 214 14.35 -15.96 -3.18
CA SER A 214 15.15 -15.87 -4.40
C SER A 214 14.30 -15.28 -5.52
N LEU A 215 14.93 -14.90 -6.63
CA LEU A 215 14.24 -14.35 -7.83
C LEU A 215 13.07 -15.21 -8.34
N ILE A 216 13.07 -16.52 -8.05
CA ILE A 216 11.97 -17.41 -8.43
C ILE A 216 10.67 -17.08 -7.69
N HIS A 217 10.76 -16.39 -6.55
CA HIS A 217 9.61 -16.06 -5.70
C HIS A 217 9.06 -14.65 -5.96
N ILE A 218 9.82 -13.83 -6.64
CA ILE A 218 9.50 -12.46 -7.04
C ILE A 218 9.07 -12.43 -8.50
#